data_12e214d703d2af95adc59ed0282a2928
#
_entry.id   12e214d703d2af95adc59ed0282a2928
#
_cell.length_a   1.000
_cell.length_b   1.000
_cell.length_c   1.000
_cell.angle_alpha   90.00
_cell.angle_beta   90.00
_cell.angle_gamma   90.00
#
_symmetry.space_group_name_H-M   'P 1'
#
loop_
_entity.id
_entity.type
_entity.pdbx_description
1 polymer ?
#
loop_
_entity_poly.entity_id
_entity_poly.type
_entity_poly.pdbx_seq_one_letter_code
_entity_poly.pdbx_strand_id
1 'polypeptide(L)'
;MTQRKLILVDPADRVLGEGEKLAIHRQGLLHRAFSLFLQNEAGELLLQRRALEKYHSGGLWTNSCCSHPFPGTELAGCVAIRAKEELGVEASELRELGQFVYYKDFGDGLKEFELDHVFVGRCRGDVTPDRSEVMEVKWVRPQWAAEDLRLHPERYTAWYPTAFAMALPGLK
;
A
#
# COMPACT_ATOMS: atom_id res chain seq x y z
N MET A 1 6.76 -16.42 14.32
CA MET A 1 5.55 -15.86 13.67
C MET A 1 5.31 -16.61 12.37
N THR A 2 4.12 -17.18 12.19
CA THR A 2 3.77 -17.87 10.95
C THR A 2 3.76 -16.83 9.82
N GLN A 3 4.59 -17.04 8.80
CA GLN A 3 4.69 -16.11 7.67
C GLN A 3 3.35 -16.13 6.91
N ARG A 4 2.67 -14.99 6.83
CA ARG A 4 1.37 -14.89 6.15
C ARG A 4 1.54 -15.21 4.66
N LYS A 5 0.69 -16.08 4.16
CA LYS A 5 0.66 -16.42 2.74
C LYS A 5 0.01 -15.29 1.93
N LEU A 6 0.44 -15.15 0.67
CA LEU A 6 -0.17 -14.26 -0.30
C LEU A 6 -1.20 -15.00 -1.15
N ILE A 7 -2.16 -14.26 -1.69
CA ILE A 7 -3.22 -14.78 -2.55
C ILE A 7 -2.80 -14.60 -4.01
N LEU A 8 -2.59 -15.71 -4.72
CA LEU A 8 -2.36 -15.70 -6.17
C LEU A 8 -3.67 -15.46 -6.91
N VAL A 9 -3.63 -14.60 -7.92
CA VAL A 9 -4.80 -14.23 -8.71
C VAL A 9 -4.49 -14.20 -10.19
N ASP A 10 -5.54 -14.25 -11.03
CA ASP A 10 -5.44 -13.89 -12.44
C ASP A 10 -5.75 -12.38 -12.65
N PRO A 11 -5.58 -11.85 -13.88
CA PRO A 11 -5.88 -10.44 -14.15
C PRO A 11 -7.36 -10.03 -13.95
N ALA A 12 -8.27 -10.98 -13.82
CA ALA A 12 -9.67 -10.74 -13.48
C ALA A 12 -9.95 -10.91 -11.97
N ASP A 13 -8.89 -10.93 -11.14
CA ASP A 13 -8.93 -11.08 -9.67
C ASP A 13 -9.54 -12.41 -9.18
N ARG A 14 -9.55 -13.44 -10.02
CA ARG A 14 -9.96 -14.79 -9.60
C ARG A 14 -8.83 -15.47 -8.87
N VAL A 15 -9.11 -16.01 -7.68
CA VAL A 15 -8.12 -16.69 -6.84
C VAL A 15 -7.64 -17.97 -7.53
N LEU A 16 -6.33 -18.11 -7.72
CA LEU A 16 -5.66 -19.28 -8.30
C LEU A 16 -5.00 -20.17 -7.23
N GLY A 17 -4.72 -19.61 -6.06
CA GLY A 17 -4.06 -20.33 -4.97
C GLY A 17 -3.42 -19.40 -3.96
N GLU A 18 -2.51 -19.96 -3.18
CA GLU A 18 -1.78 -19.27 -2.13
C GLU A 18 -0.30 -19.68 -2.15
N GLY A 19 0.57 -18.81 -1.68
CA GLY A 19 1.97 -19.14 -1.57
C GLY A 19 2.75 -18.24 -0.61
N GLU A 20 3.98 -18.63 -0.33
CA GLU A 20 4.87 -17.85 0.52
C GLU A 20 5.34 -16.58 -0.18
N LYS A 21 5.37 -15.48 0.57
CA LYS A 21 5.70 -14.14 0.08
C LYS A 21 7.00 -14.14 -0.73
N LEU A 22 8.10 -14.63 -0.16
CA LEU A 22 9.41 -14.57 -0.82
C LEU A 22 9.45 -15.41 -2.10
N ALA A 23 8.83 -16.58 -2.10
CA ALA A 23 8.76 -17.45 -3.27
C ALA A 23 7.98 -16.80 -4.41
N ILE A 24 6.84 -16.17 -4.11
CA ILE A 24 5.98 -15.45 -5.07
C ILE A 24 6.75 -14.28 -5.70
N HIS A 25 7.45 -13.47 -4.89
CA HIS A 25 8.23 -12.33 -5.39
C HIS A 25 9.44 -12.78 -6.24
N ARG A 26 10.12 -13.86 -5.87
CA ARG A 26 11.22 -14.41 -6.68
C ARG A 26 10.75 -14.94 -8.03
N GLN A 27 9.61 -15.59 -8.06
CA GLN A 27 9.02 -16.14 -9.29
C GLN A 27 8.30 -15.08 -10.12
N GLY A 28 7.98 -13.93 -9.54
CA GLY A 28 7.22 -12.87 -10.22
C GLY A 28 5.80 -13.31 -10.56
N LEU A 29 5.11 -13.95 -9.60
CA LEU A 29 3.72 -14.40 -9.76
C LEU A 29 2.75 -13.29 -9.41
N LEU A 30 1.67 -13.16 -10.21
CA LEU A 30 0.62 -12.17 -9.95
C LEU A 30 -0.12 -12.52 -8.65
N HIS A 31 -0.14 -11.56 -7.73
CA HIS A 31 -0.78 -11.74 -6.44
C HIS A 31 -1.53 -10.48 -6.02
N ARG A 32 -2.50 -10.66 -5.12
CA ARG A 32 -3.36 -9.58 -4.66
C ARG A 32 -2.64 -8.69 -3.65
N ALA A 33 -2.76 -7.38 -3.86
CA ALA A 33 -2.23 -6.34 -2.99
C ALA A 33 -3.26 -5.24 -2.78
N PHE A 34 -2.99 -4.30 -1.89
CA PHE A 34 -3.78 -3.09 -1.74
C PHE A 34 -2.92 -1.86 -1.40
N SER A 35 -3.39 -0.72 -1.85
CA SER A 35 -2.89 0.62 -1.50
C SER A 35 -3.97 1.42 -0.81
N LEU A 36 -3.72 1.83 0.44
CA LEU A 36 -4.65 2.62 1.24
C LEU A 36 -4.18 4.08 1.33
N PHE A 37 -5.11 5.01 1.12
CA PHE A 37 -4.94 6.45 1.31
C PHE A 37 -5.87 6.93 2.43
N LEU A 38 -5.30 7.38 3.54
CA LEU A 38 -6.03 7.87 4.69
C LEU A 38 -6.01 9.39 4.74
N GLN A 39 -7.18 9.99 5.02
CA GLN A 39 -7.30 11.42 5.29
C GLN A 39 -7.71 11.67 6.74
N ASN A 40 -7.21 12.78 7.31
CA ASN A 40 -7.70 13.32 8.57
C ASN A 40 -8.94 14.21 8.36
N GLU A 41 -9.46 14.80 9.43
CA GLU A 41 -10.63 15.69 9.39
C GLU A 41 -10.37 16.99 8.60
N ALA A 42 -9.12 17.42 8.50
CA ALA A 42 -8.73 18.59 7.69
C ALA A 42 -8.59 18.26 6.19
N GLY A 43 -8.81 17.00 5.78
CA GLY A 43 -8.65 16.57 4.40
C GLY A 43 -7.19 16.36 3.99
N GLU A 44 -6.26 16.39 4.94
CA GLU A 44 -4.86 16.08 4.66
C GLU A 44 -4.66 14.58 4.50
N LEU A 45 -3.78 14.20 3.61
CA LEU A 45 -3.40 12.84 3.27
C LEU A 45 -2.23 12.39 4.13
N LEU A 46 -2.33 11.21 4.72
CA LEU A 46 -1.24 10.57 5.43
C LEU A 46 -0.30 9.88 4.44
N LEU A 47 0.94 10.33 4.34
CA LEU A 47 2.02 9.63 3.65
C LEU A 47 2.92 8.94 4.64
N GLN A 48 3.44 7.77 4.28
CA GLN A 48 4.49 7.08 5.02
C GLN A 48 5.79 7.03 4.23
N ARG A 49 6.90 7.05 4.94
CA ARG A 49 8.21 6.73 4.42
C ARG A 49 8.61 5.34 4.89
N ARG A 50 8.89 4.45 3.97
CA ARG A 50 9.17 3.04 4.26
C ARG A 50 10.46 2.91 5.08
N ALA A 51 10.50 1.98 6.03
CA ALA A 51 11.71 1.67 6.76
C ALA A 51 12.84 1.29 5.80
N LEU A 52 14.07 1.70 6.12
CA LEU A 52 15.24 1.47 5.24
C LEU A 52 15.50 -0.02 5.01
N GLU A 53 15.21 -0.85 6.01
CA GLU A 53 15.47 -2.29 6.02
C GLU A 53 14.40 -3.12 5.27
N LYS A 54 13.43 -2.45 4.64
CA LYS A 54 12.48 -3.17 3.77
C LYS A 54 13.21 -3.81 2.61
N TYR A 55 12.82 -5.03 2.25
CA TYR A 55 13.48 -5.83 1.21
C TYR A 55 13.48 -5.17 -0.19
N HIS A 56 12.63 -4.17 -0.45
CA HIS A 56 12.69 -3.25 -1.59
C HIS A 56 12.10 -1.89 -1.23
N SER A 57 12.43 -0.87 -2.02
CA SER A 57 11.88 0.50 -1.91
C SER A 57 12.03 1.11 -0.51
N GLY A 58 13.03 0.67 0.28
CA GLY A 58 13.33 1.25 1.58
C GLY A 58 13.70 2.73 1.47
N GLY A 59 13.22 3.55 2.40
CA GLY A 59 13.47 4.98 2.42
C GLY A 59 12.64 5.82 1.46
N LEU A 60 11.79 5.22 0.61
CA LEU A 60 10.90 5.95 -0.29
C LEU A 60 9.58 6.30 0.38
N TRP A 61 9.00 7.41 -0.08
CA TRP A 61 7.64 7.83 0.28
C TRP A 61 6.60 7.01 -0.48
N THR A 62 5.47 6.77 0.16
CA THR A 62 4.34 6.08 -0.43
C THR A 62 3.03 6.51 0.24
N ASN A 63 1.91 5.92 -0.17
CA ASN A 63 0.60 6.06 0.43
C ASN A 63 0.58 5.63 1.91
N SER A 64 -0.54 5.77 2.59
CA SER A 64 -0.66 5.55 4.03
C SER A 64 -0.29 4.12 4.44
N CYS A 65 -0.79 3.11 3.72
CA CYS A 65 -0.43 1.71 3.92
C CYS A 65 -0.51 0.96 2.60
N CYS A 66 0.48 0.15 2.28
CA CYS A 66 0.44 -0.79 1.17
C CYS A 66 0.91 -2.16 1.67
N SER A 67 0.08 -3.16 1.42
CA SER A 67 0.31 -4.50 1.93
C SER A 67 -0.46 -5.54 1.12
N HIS A 68 -0.44 -6.77 1.59
CA HIS A 68 -1.12 -7.88 0.96
C HIS A 68 -2.25 -8.39 1.87
N PRO A 69 -3.45 -8.62 1.32
CA PRO A 69 -4.49 -9.33 2.06
C PRO A 69 -4.06 -10.78 2.31
N PHE A 70 -4.57 -11.36 3.37
CA PHE A 70 -4.29 -12.74 3.71
C PHE A 70 -5.52 -13.63 3.49
N PRO A 71 -5.29 -14.91 3.14
CA PRO A 71 -6.37 -15.84 2.83
C PRO A 71 -7.41 -15.94 3.96
N GLY A 72 -8.67 -16.10 3.56
CA GLY A 72 -9.78 -16.29 4.50
C GLY A 72 -10.28 -15.03 5.20
N THR A 73 -9.73 -13.86 4.86
CA THR A 73 -10.18 -12.57 5.42
C THR A 73 -10.72 -11.68 4.30
N GLU A 74 -11.81 -10.99 4.60
CA GLU A 74 -12.39 -10.01 3.67
C GLU A 74 -11.39 -8.85 3.44
N LEU A 75 -11.31 -8.34 2.19
CA LEU A 75 -10.26 -7.42 1.77
C LEU A 75 -10.23 -6.12 2.59
N ALA A 76 -11.39 -5.46 2.78
CA ALA A 76 -11.45 -4.24 3.57
C ALA A 76 -11.08 -4.48 5.05
N GLY A 77 -11.42 -5.66 5.59
CA GLY A 77 -10.99 -6.11 6.91
C GLY A 77 -9.47 -6.23 7.02
N CYS A 78 -8.81 -6.79 5.99
CA CYS A 78 -7.35 -6.85 5.92
C CYS A 78 -6.73 -5.44 5.87
N VAL A 79 -7.31 -4.53 5.07
CA VAL A 79 -6.85 -3.13 4.99
C VAL A 79 -6.87 -2.46 6.36
N ALA A 80 -7.98 -2.59 7.11
CA ALA A 80 -8.09 -2.04 8.46
C ALA A 80 -7.08 -2.65 9.44
N ILE A 81 -6.91 -3.98 9.43
CA ILE A 81 -5.94 -4.68 10.27
C ILE A 81 -4.51 -4.19 9.99
N ARG A 82 -4.12 -4.10 8.71
CA ARG A 82 -2.77 -3.67 8.35
C ARG A 82 -2.52 -2.19 8.67
N ALA A 83 -3.50 -1.31 8.50
CA ALA A 83 -3.40 0.08 8.95
C ALA A 83 -3.15 0.17 10.46
N LYS A 84 -3.83 -0.66 11.25
CA LYS A 84 -3.60 -0.75 12.69
C LYS A 84 -2.22 -1.27 13.04
N GLU A 85 -1.75 -2.33 12.37
CA GLU A 85 -0.44 -2.94 12.61
C GLU A 85 0.71 -1.99 12.22
N GLU A 86 0.65 -1.35 11.05
CA GLU A 86 1.75 -0.52 10.54
C GLU A 86 1.76 0.91 11.08
N LEU A 87 0.58 1.50 11.30
CA LEU A 87 0.45 2.93 11.65
C LEU A 87 -0.15 3.17 13.03
N GLY A 88 -0.68 2.14 13.70
CA GLY A 88 -1.38 2.28 14.98
C GLY A 88 -2.74 2.97 14.89
N VAL A 89 -3.28 3.19 13.68
CA VAL A 89 -4.52 3.95 13.48
C VAL A 89 -5.74 3.04 13.28
N GLU A 90 -6.91 3.54 13.67
CA GLU A 90 -8.20 2.95 13.30
C GLU A 90 -8.66 3.57 11.97
N ALA A 91 -8.56 2.78 10.90
CA ALA A 91 -9.06 3.17 9.59
C ALA A 91 -10.59 2.98 9.54
N SER A 92 -11.30 4.00 9.07
CA SER A 92 -12.76 4.01 8.96
C SER A 92 -13.21 4.52 7.60
N GLU A 93 -14.49 4.37 7.28
CA GLU A 93 -15.08 4.81 6.01
C GLU A 93 -14.30 4.28 4.80
N LEU A 94 -13.79 3.06 4.89
CA LEU A 94 -13.01 2.43 3.82
C LEU A 94 -13.88 2.26 2.57
N ARG A 95 -13.34 2.72 1.44
CA ARG A 95 -13.99 2.61 0.15
C ARG A 95 -12.97 2.23 -0.92
N GLU A 96 -13.24 1.15 -1.61
CA GLU A 96 -12.46 0.74 -2.77
C GLU A 96 -12.83 1.59 -3.98
N LEU A 97 -11.85 2.05 -4.74
CA LEU A 97 -12.02 2.89 -5.93
C LEU A 97 -11.71 2.16 -7.24
N GLY A 98 -11.13 0.98 -7.15
CA GLY A 98 -10.73 0.16 -8.28
C GLY A 98 -9.41 -0.53 -8.05
N GLN A 99 -8.90 -1.13 -9.11
CA GLN A 99 -7.68 -1.93 -9.07
C GLN A 99 -6.84 -1.72 -10.33
N PHE A 100 -5.55 -1.98 -10.25
CA PHE A 100 -4.62 -1.97 -11.39
C PHE A 100 -3.59 -3.06 -11.26
N VAL A 101 -3.01 -3.48 -12.39
CA VAL A 101 -1.89 -4.42 -12.40
C VAL A 101 -0.59 -3.62 -12.48
N TYR A 102 0.34 -3.99 -11.63
CA TYR A 102 1.64 -3.35 -11.52
C TYR A 102 2.75 -4.40 -11.55
N TYR A 103 3.83 -4.12 -12.30
CA TYR A 103 5.01 -4.97 -12.37
C TYR A 103 6.27 -4.16 -12.20
N LYS A 104 7.18 -4.62 -11.36
CA LYS A 104 8.51 -4.07 -11.18
C LYS A 104 9.54 -5.17 -10.90
N ASP A 105 10.60 -5.21 -11.69
CA ASP A 105 11.80 -6.00 -11.41
C ASP A 105 12.82 -5.09 -10.73
N PHE A 106 13.32 -5.49 -9.56
CA PHE A 106 14.30 -4.71 -8.78
C PHE A 106 15.75 -5.06 -9.15
N GLY A 107 15.99 -6.07 -9.99
CA GLY A 107 17.32 -6.48 -10.46
C GLY A 107 18.13 -7.32 -9.49
N ASP A 108 17.59 -7.61 -8.31
CA ASP A 108 18.20 -8.42 -7.25
C ASP A 108 17.55 -9.81 -7.08
N GLY A 109 16.76 -10.22 -8.08
CA GLY A 109 15.98 -11.46 -8.08
C GLY A 109 14.61 -11.33 -7.41
N LEU A 110 14.21 -10.12 -7.00
CA LEU A 110 12.88 -9.82 -6.47
C LEU A 110 12.06 -9.07 -7.51
N LYS A 111 10.80 -9.45 -7.61
CA LYS A 111 9.82 -8.86 -8.53
C LYS A 111 8.52 -8.58 -7.80
N GLU A 112 7.95 -7.43 -8.06
CA GLU A 112 6.59 -7.11 -7.70
C GLU A 112 5.71 -7.33 -8.92
N PHE A 113 4.71 -8.19 -8.80
CA PHE A 113 3.69 -8.38 -9.81
C PHE A 113 2.35 -8.47 -9.08
N GLU A 114 1.68 -7.34 -8.97
CA GLU A 114 0.54 -7.15 -8.10
C GLU A 114 -0.71 -6.75 -8.87
N LEU A 115 -1.83 -7.31 -8.45
CA LEU A 115 -3.16 -6.75 -8.67
C LEU A 115 -3.48 -5.91 -7.43
N ASP A 116 -3.27 -4.60 -7.53
CA ASP A 116 -3.33 -3.66 -6.42
C ASP A 116 -4.70 -2.98 -6.35
N HIS A 117 -5.42 -3.21 -5.25
CA HIS A 117 -6.72 -2.60 -4.95
C HIS A 117 -6.52 -1.27 -4.23
N VAL A 118 -7.05 -0.20 -4.80
CA VAL A 118 -6.90 1.15 -4.25
C VAL A 118 -8.06 1.51 -3.33
N PHE A 119 -7.73 1.81 -2.08
CA PHE A 119 -8.68 2.23 -1.05
C PHE A 119 -8.43 3.67 -0.61
N VAL A 120 -9.51 4.37 -0.32
CA VAL A 120 -9.49 5.60 0.48
C VAL A 120 -10.24 5.37 1.78
N GLY A 121 -9.87 6.12 2.82
CA GLY A 121 -10.52 6.04 4.12
C GLY A 121 -10.20 7.24 5.00
N ARG A 122 -10.70 7.17 6.22
CA ARG A 122 -10.48 8.18 7.25
C ARG A 122 -9.73 7.58 8.43
N CYS A 123 -8.91 8.39 9.08
CA CYS A 123 -8.43 8.05 10.42
C CYS A 123 -8.48 9.26 11.34
N ARG A 124 -8.62 8.97 12.63
CA ARG A 124 -8.65 9.94 13.71
C ARG A 124 -7.62 9.58 14.75
N GLY A 125 -7.16 10.59 15.48
CA GLY A 125 -6.19 10.41 16.55
C GLY A 125 -4.75 10.38 16.05
N ASP A 126 -3.87 10.02 16.97
CA ASP A 126 -2.42 10.03 16.74
C ASP A 126 -1.98 8.83 15.91
N VAL A 127 -0.99 9.06 15.06
CA VAL A 127 -0.33 8.01 14.26
C VAL A 127 0.88 7.51 15.04
N THR A 128 0.88 6.23 15.38
CA THR A 128 1.98 5.56 16.11
C THR A 128 2.56 4.43 15.28
N PRO A 129 3.44 4.74 14.29
CA PRO A 129 3.91 3.75 13.34
C PRO A 129 4.84 2.71 13.98
N ASP A 130 4.71 1.47 13.52
CA ASP A 130 5.71 0.43 13.75
C ASP A 130 7.00 0.81 13.00
N ARG A 131 8.06 1.07 13.74
CA ARG A 131 9.34 1.51 13.19
C ARG A 131 10.06 0.47 12.33
N SER A 132 9.71 -0.79 12.44
CA SER A 132 10.19 -1.84 11.55
C SER A 132 9.56 -1.78 10.14
N GLU A 133 8.41 -1.14 10.01
CA GLU A 133 7.68 -0.97 8.76
C GLU A 133 7.82 0.45 8.20
N VAL A 134 7.74 1.47 9.07
CA VAL A 134 7.60 2.88 8.71
C VAL A 134 8.60 3.75 9.49
N MET A 135 9.53 4.38 8.79
CA MET A 135 10.52 5.26 9.43
C MET A 135 9.99 6.67 9.71
N GLU A 136 9.06 7.16 8.91
CA GLU A 136 8.53 8.52 8.99
C GLU A 136 7.09 8.58 8.45
N VAL A 137 6.27 9.47 8.99
CA VAL A 137 4.94 9.81 8.48
C VAL A 137 4.78 11.31 8.38
N LYS A 138 3.96 11.78 7.44
CA LYS A 138 3.59 13.19 7.33
C LYS A 138 2.15 13.35 6.83
N TRP A 139 1.47 14.38 7.34
CA TRP A 139 0.21 14.87 6.82
C TRP A 139 0.46 15.93 5.76
N VAL A 140 -0.13 15.79 4.60
CA VAL A 140 0.03 16.75 3.49
C VAL A 140 -1.29 16.98 2.78
N ARG A 141 -1.45 18.17 2.19
CA ARG A 141 -2.57 18.41 1.28
C ARG A 141 -2.40 17.58 0.02
N PRO A 142 -3.47 17.00 -0.55
CA PRO A 142 -3.38 16.22 -1.79
C PRO A 142 -2.70 16.99 -2.95
N GLN A 143 -2.94 18.30 -3.05
CA GLN A 143 -2.31 19.16 -4.05
C GLN A 143 -0.79 19.26 -3.86
N TRP A 144 -0.32 19.34 -2.60
CA TRP A 144 1.10 19.29 -2.30
C TRP A 144 1.71 17.95 -2.70
N ALA A 145 1.03 16.83 -2.39
CA ALA A 145 1.50 15.49 -2.77
C ALA A 145 1.61 15.33 -4.29
N ALA A 146 0.64 15.85 -5.04
CA ALA A 146 0.67 15.84 -6.50
C ALA A 146 1.85 16.64 -7.08
N GLU A 147 2.12 17.82 -6.54
CA GLU A 147 3.22 18.68 -6.98
C GLU A 147 4.58 18.11 -6.60
N ASP A 148 4.74 17.59 -5.37
CA ASP A 148 6.00 16.96 -4.94
C ASP A 148 6.30 15.71 -5.77
N LEU A 149 5.29 14.89 -6.06
CA LEU A 149 5.43 13.73 -6.96
C LEU A 149 5.87 14.15 -8.36
N ARG A 150 5.31 15.24 -8.90
CA ARG A 150 5.66 15.76 -10.22
C ARG A 150 7.11 16.25 -10.29
N LEU A 151 7.58 16.91 -9.22
CA LEU A 151 8.92 17.49 -9.15
C LEU A 151 9.99 16.48 -8.74
N HIS A 152 9.63 15.49 -7.93
CA HIS A 152 10.54 14.56 -7.29
C HIS A 152 10.04 13.10 -7.35
N PRO A 153 9.72 12.56 -8.55
CA PRO A 153 9.18 11.20 -8.68
C PRO A 153 10.11 10.13 -8.10
N GLU A 154 11.42 10.37 -8.08
CA GLU A 154 12.43 9.46 -7.52
C GLU A 154 12.32 9.23 -6.01
N ARG A 155 11.59 10.09 -5.30
CA ARG A 155 11.36 9.97 -3.86
C ARG A 155 10.23 9.00 -3.51
N TYR A 156 9.47 8.57 -4.50
CA TYR A 156 8.26 7.77 -4.31
C TYR A 156 8.42 6.34 -4.82
N THR A 157 7.66 5.43 -4.22
CA THR A 157 7.60 4.04 -4.68
C THR A 157 7.02 3.95 -6.09
N ALA A 158 7.39 2.90 -6.83
CA ALA A 158 7.02 2.77 -8.24
C ALA A 158 5.50 2.65 -8.48
N TRP A 159 4.73 2.10 -7.54
CA TRP A 159 3.27 1.99 -7.63
C TRP A 159 2.52 3.28 -7.25
N TYR A 160 3.16 4.14 -6.44
CA TYR A 160 2.51 5.34 -5.89
C TYR A 160 1.86 6.25 -6.94
N PRO A 161 2.50 6.59 -8.08
CA PRO A 161 1.90 7.48 -9.07
C PRO A 161 0.55 6.97 -9.59
N THR A 162 0.45 5.69 -9.92
CA THR A 162 -0.80 5.09 -10.42
C THR A 162 -1.85 5.00 -9.32
N ALA A 163 -1.48 4.48 -8.15
CA ALA A 163 -2.40 4.37 -7.01
C ALA A 163 -2.93 5.75 -6.58
N PHE A 164 -2.07 6.77 -6.53
CA PHE A 164 -2.46 8.12 -6.17
C PHE A 164 -3.40 8.76 -7.19
N ALA A 165 -3.13 8.60 -8.49
CA ALA A 165 -4.02 9.08 -9.54
C ALA A 165 -5.42 8.46 -9.44
N MET A 166 -5.51 7.18 -9.08
CA MET A 166 -6.79 6.50 -8.84
C MET A 166 -7.46 6.95 -7.55
N ALA A 167 -6.70 7.29 -6.51
CA ALA A 167 -7.23 7.74 -5.23
C ALA A 167 -7.79 9.17 -5.28
N LEU A 168 -7.18 10.06 -6.10
CA LEU A 168 -7.52 11.49 -6.15
C LEU A 168 -9.02 11.81 -6.24
N PRO A 169 -9.83 11.16 -7.12
CA PRO A 169 -11.27 11.43 -7.19
C PRO A 169 -12.04 11.06 -5.92
N GLY A 170 -11.48 10.21 -5.09
CA GLY A 170 -12.08 9.77 -3.83
C GLY A 170 -11.65 10.56 -2.61
N LEU A 171 -10.61 11.39 -2.71
CA LEU A 171 -10.15 12.28 -1.65
C LEU A 171 -11.05 13.53 -1.58
N LYS A 172 -11.28 14.03 -0.37
CA LYS A 172 -12.15 15.18 -0.13
C LYS A 172 -11.34 16.43 0.21
#